data_71686a6a236b2f12c9a670d245beb585
#
_entry.id   71686a6a236b2f12c9a670d245beb585
#
_cell.length_a   1.000
_cell.length_b   1.000
_cell.length_c   1.000
_cell.angle_alpha   90.00
_cell.angle_beta   90.00
_cell.angle_gamma   90.00
#
_symmetry.space_group_name_H-M   'P 1'
#
loop_
_entity.id
_entity.type
_entity.pdbx_description
1 polymer ?
#
loop_
_entity_poly.entity_id
_entity_poly.type
_entity_poly.pdbx_seq_one_letter_code
_entity_poly.pdbx_strand_id
1 'polypeptide(L)'
;MKYISFLILLLYSCASVQVLDGGQKDISPPIVLKATPDSASTNVTTSTFTFTFDEYIKTNKLNDLLIISPSQKLNPSVSIKGKKVIIKILDSLLNNTTYTFQFNGSIADINENNPLTDYRYIFTTGDRIDTLRHSGIVKNLTTNELCNNCNIHLYKLFDDSLILKSKPDYLAKTNESGIFSFTNLPNSTFNQIAIEDKNKNLLLDKEEFVSLSSTVNTTNTYSDTTYIFPSLNTDKLKAV
;
A
#
# COMPACT_ATOMS: atom_id res chain seq x y z
N MET A 1 16.38 -73.76 -35.68
CA MET A 1 16.86 -72.97 -34.52
C MET A 1 17.71 -71.80 -34.90
N LYS A 2 17.63 -71.22 -36.11
CA LYS A 2 18.47 -70.03 -36.51
C LYS A 2 17.71 -68.68 -36.59
N TYR A 3 16.41 -68.65 -36.30
CA TYR A 3 15.61 -67.41 -36.40
C TYR A 3 15.16 -66.80 -35.06
N ILE A 4 15.41 -67.52 -33.96
CA ILE A 4 15.08 -67.02 -32.61
C ILE A 4 16.10 -66.00 -32.10
N SER A 5 17.37 -66.04 -32.60
CA SER A 5 18.42 -65.13 -32.16
C SER A 5 18.32 -63.70 -32.75
N PHE A 6 17.54 -63.50 -33.81
CA PHE A 6 17.40 -62.19 -34.44
C PHE A 6 16.28 -61.31 -33.81
N LEU A 7 15.38 -61.89 -33.02
CA LEU A 7 14.25 -61.20 -32.44
C LEU A 7 14.59 -60.52 -31.10
N ILE A 8 15.74 -60.86 -30.48
CA ILE A 8 16.15 -60.32 -29.16
C ILE A 8 16.85 -58.98 -29.28
N LEU A 9 17.32 -58.55 -30.46
CA LEU A 9 18.11 -57.31 -30.65
C LEU A 9 17.27 -56.03 -30.81
N LEU A 10 15.93 -56.10 -30.80
CA LEU A 10 15.05 -54.95 -31.05
C LEU A 10 14.46 -54.30 -29.78
N LEU A 11 14.85 -54.75 -28.57
CA LEU A 11 14.29 -54.23 -27.31
C LEU A 11 15.17 -53.27 -26.54
N TYR A 12 16.31 -52.82 -27.08
CA TYR A 12 17.09 -51.73 -26.49
C TYR A 12 16.60 -50.36 -27.02
N SER A 13 15.38 -50.02 -26.76
CA SER A 13 14.91 -48.63 -26.85
C SER A 13 15.27 -47.93 -25.54
N CYS A 14 16.42 -47.28 -25.48
CA CYS A 14 16.71 -46.31 -24.43
C CYS A 14 15.74 -45.14 -24.57
N ALA A 15 14.71 -45.11 -23.74
CA ALA A 15 13.94 -43.91 -23.52
C ALA A 15 14.84 -42.92 -22.78
N SER A 16 15.43 -41.95 -23.46
CA SER A 16 16.07 -40.79 -22.82
C SER A 16 14.98 -39.99 -22.14
N VAL A 17 14.99 -39.95 -20.80
CA VAL A 17 14.18 -39.00 -20.04
C VAL A 17 14.80 -37.61 -20.27
N GLN A 18 14.26 -36.84 -21.20
CA GLN A 18 14.55 -35.43 -21.28
C GLN A 18 13.94 -34.80 -20.02
N VAL A 19 14.81 -34.32 -19.12
CA VAL A 19 14.40 -33.43 -18.07
C VAL A 19 13.86 -32.18 -18.78
N LEU A 20 12.57 -31.92 -18.60
CA LEU A 20 11.98 -30.67 -19.07
C LEU A 20 12.61 -29.56 -18.25
N ASP A 21 13.61 -28.87 -18.81
CA ASP A 21 14.06 -27.59 -18.27
C ASP A 21 12.86 -26.64 -18.36
N GLY A 22 12.35 -26.25 -17.20
CA GLY A 22 11.33 -25.21 -17.11
C GLY A 22 11.84 -23.96 -17.82
N GLY A 23 10.95 -23.19 -18.46
CA GLY A 23 11.28 -21.90 -19.05
C GLY A 23 11.93 -20.94 -18.03
N GLN A 24 12.43 -19.81 -18.51
CA GLN A 24 12.94 -18.77 -17.62
C GLN A 24 11.86 -18.38 -16.61
N LYS A 25 12.27 -18.23 -15.34
CA LYS A 25 11.36 -17.79 -14.28
C LYS A 25 10.84 -16.39 -14.62
N ASP A 26 9.52 -16.21 -14.57
CA ASP A 26 8.92 -14.88 -14.71
C ASP A 26 9.26 -14.01 -13.48
N ILE A 27 9.72 -12.79 -13.73
CA ILE A 27 10.04 -11.79 -12.72
C ILE A 27 9.19 -10.53 -12.86
N SER A 28 8.23 -10.55 -13.78
CA SER A 28 7.36 -9.41 -14.07
C SER A 28 6.20 -9.36 -13.07
N PRO A 29 5.86 -8.21 -12.51
CA PRO A 29 4.64 -8.07 -11.72
C PRO A 29 3.41 -8.07 -12.62
N PRO A 30 2.23 -8.45 -12.09
CA PRO A 30 0.97 -8.39 -12.82
C PRO A 30 0.65 -6.96 -13.27
N ILE A 31 0.09 -6.81 -14.47
CA ILE A 31 -0.25 -5.54 -15.09
C ILE A 31 -1.77 -5.33 -15.03
N VAL A 32 -2.21 -4.14 -14.58
CA VAL A 32 -3.63 -3.76 -14.63
C VAL A 32 -4.00 -3.38 -16.06
N LEU A 33 -4.82 -4.20 -16.72
CA LEU A 33 -5.33 -3.96 -18.07
C LEU A 33 -6.52 -3.01 -18.08
N LYS A 34 -7.36 -3.08 -17.03
CA LYS A 34 -8.59 -2.28 -16.93
C LYS A 34 -8.96 -2.04 -15.47
N ALA A 35 -9.35 -0.82 -15.15
CA ALA A 35 -10.05 -0.47 -13.93
C ALA A 35 -11.51 -0.06 -14.27
N THR A 36 -12.44 -0.32 -13.36
CA THR A 36 -13.83 0.12 -13.50
C THR A 36 -14.32 0.64 -12.14
N PRO A 37 -14.69 1.94 -12.01
CA PRO A 37 -14.55 3.00 -13.03
C PRO A 37 -13.12 3.18 -13.53
N ASP A 38 -12.90 3.89 -14.63
CA ASP A 38 -11.55 4.20 -15.12
C ASP A 38 -10.79 5.05 -14.09
N SER A 39 -9.46 4.93 -14.08
CA SER A 39 -8.63 5.81 -13.24
C SER A 39 -8.78 7.27 -13.68
N ALA A 40 -8.70 8.18 -12.73
CA ALA A 40 -8.95 9.61 -12.90
C ALA A 40 -10.41 10.00 -13.26
N SER A 41 -11.37 9.10 -13.00
CA SER A 41 -12.79 9.42 -13.14
C SER A 41 -13.26 10.46 -12.11
N THR A 42 -14.15 11.33 -12.52
CA THR A 42 -14.82 12.34 -11.69
C THR A 42 -16.30 12.00 -11.48
N ASN A 43 -16.94 12.63 -10.48
CA ASN A 43 -18.36 12.41 -10.13
C ASN A 43 -18.70 10.92 -9.91
N VAL A 44 -17.75 10.17 -9.34
CA VAL A 44 -17.91 8.73 -9.07
C VAL A 44 -18.89 8.54 -7.92
N THR A 45 -19.97 7.79 -8.17
CA THR A 45 -21.02 7.48 -7.18
C THR A 45 -21.00 6.02 -6.72
N THR A 46 -20.25 5.15 -7.42
CA THR A 46 -20.16 3.75 -7.05
C THR A 46 -19.17 3.55 -5.89
N SER A 47 -19.46 2.61 -5.02
CA SER A 47 -18.55 2.13 -3.98
C SER A 47 -17.81 0.83 -4.35
N THR A 48 -17.97 0.35 -5.60
CA THR A 48 -17.36 -0.90 -6.06
C THR A 48 -16.39 -0.62 -7.20
N PHE A 49 -15.15 -1.08 -7.02
CA PHE A 49 -14.04 -0.86 -7.94
C PHE A 49 -13.48 -2.21 -8.37
N THR A 50 -13.36 -2.41 -9.69
CA THR A 50 -12.88 -3.67 -10.26
C THR A 50 -11.62 -3.43 -11.07
N PHE A 51 -10.57 -4.20 -10.79
CA PHE A 51 -9.30 -4.18 -11.51
C PHE A 51 -9.12 -5.51 -12.22
N THR A 52 -8.88 -5.48 -13.52
CA THR A 52 -8.63 -6.67 -14.34
C THR A 52 -7.15 -6.70 -14.73
N PHE A 53 -6.51 -7.84 -14.50
CA PHE A 53 -5.10 -8.06 -14.73
C PHE A 53 -4.86 -8.96 -15.96
N ASP A 54 -3.65 -8.92 -16.48
CA ASP A 54 -3.18 -9.78 -17.58
C ASP A 54 -3.03 -11.25 -17.16
N GLU A 55 -2.82 -11.52 -15.87
CA GLU A 55 -2.59 -12.84 -15.31
C GLU A 55 -3.41 -13.11 -14.04
N TYR A 56 -3.31 -14.36 -13.53
CA TYR A 56 -3.94 -14.77 -12.27
C TYR A 56 -3.19 -14.18 -11.07
N ILE A 57 -3.96 -13.66 -10.11
CA ILE A 57 -3.43 -12.90 -8.99
C ILE A 57 -3.89 -13.44 -7.65
N LYS A 58 -3.15 -13.09 -6.60
CA LYS A 58 -3.46 -13.34 -5.19
C LYS A 58 -3.22 -12.10 -4.33
N THR A 59 -3.80 -12.09 -3.13
CA THR A 59 -3.51 -11.05 -2.12
C THR A 59 -2.19 -11.36 -1.41
N ASN A 60 -1.44 -10.32 -1.12
CA ASN A 60 -0.21 -10.38 -0.33
C ASN A 60 -0.29 -9.30 0.77
N LYS A 61 -0.36 -9.71 2.04
CA LYS A 61 -0.41 -8.81 3.22
C LYS A 61 -1.34 -7.60 2.99
N LEU A 62 -2.56 -7.85 2.51
CA LEU A 62 -3.47 -6.84 2.00
C LEU A 62 -3.70 -5.69 3.01
N ASN A 63 -3.96 -6.01 4.28
CA ASN A 63 -4.23 -5.04 5.32
C ASN A 63 -3.03 -4.12 5.65
N ASP A 64 -1.81 -4.59 5.36
CA ASP A 64 -0.58 -3.85 5.65
C ASP A 64 -0.14 -2.98 4.48
N LEU A 65 -0.47 -3.39 3.26
CA LEU A 65 0.10 -2.84 2.04
C LEU A 65 -0.89 -2.02 1.21
N LEU A 66 -2.19 -2.39 1.20
CA LEU A 66 -3.20 -1.60 0.50
C LEU A 66 -3.53 -0.35 1.32
N ILE A 67 -3.13 0.81 0.82
CA ILE A 67 -3.45 2.11 1.43
C ILE A 67 -4.54 2.78 0.62
N ILE A 68 -5.66 3.09 1.27
CA ILE A 68 -6.75 3.88 0.70
C ILE A 68 -6.79 5.22 1.44
N SER A 69 -6.71 6.31 0.70
CA SER A 69 -6.76 7.67 1.26
C SER A 69 -7.86 8.50 0.60
N PRO A 70 -8.59 9.35 1.36
CA PRO A 70 -8.57 9.44 2.81
C PRO A 70 -9.06 8.15 3.47
N SER A 71 -8.44 7.78 4.62
CA SER A 71 -8.64 6.46 5.26
C SER A 71 -9.73 6.46 6.35
N GLN A 72 -10.16 7.65 6.79
CA GLN A 72 -11.15 7.76 7.86
C GLN A 72 -12.45 7.07 7.47
N LYS A 73 -12.95 6.23 8.37
CA LYS A 73 -14.22 5.51 8.26
C LYS A 73 -14.36 4.62 7.01
N LEU A 74 -13.26 4.28 6.33
CA LEU A 74 -13.33 3.36 5.23
C LEU A 74 -13.13 1.92 5.71
N ASN A 75 -14.08 1.07 5.33
CA ASN A 75 -14.02 -0.36 5.60
C ASN A 75 -14.06 -1.10 4.25
N PRO A 76 -12.89 -1.30 3.61
CA PRO A 76 -12.82 -1.96 2.33
C PRO A 76 -12.99 -3.47 2.47
N SER A 77 -13.85 -4.05 1.64
CA SER A 77 -13.91 -5.49 1.40
C SER A 77 -13.22 -5.80 0.07
N VAL A 78 -12.25 -6.69 0.08
CA VAL A 78 -11.49 -7.07 -1.12
C VAL A 78 -11.74 -8.53 -1.43
N SER A 79 -12.07 -8.82 -2.69
CA SER A 79 -12.24 -10.18 -3.20
C SER A 79 -11.49 -10.38 -4.51
N ILE A 80 -10.95 -11.57 -4.71
CA ILE A 80 -10.27 -11.98 -5.95
C ILE A 80 -11.13 -13.00 -6.69
N LYS A 81 -11.26 -12.82 -8.01
CA LYS A 81 -11.92 -13.74 -8.93
C LYS A 81 -11.05 -13.93 -10.17
N GLY A 82 -10.19 -14.94 -10.15
CA GLY A 82 -9.26 -15.24 -11.24
C GLY A 82 -8.27 -14.10 -11.47
N LYS A 83 -8.43 -13.39 -12.59
CA LYS A 83 -7.62 -12.23 -13.00
C LYS A 83 -8.20 -10.88 -12.52
N LYS A 84 -9.14 -10.89 -11.57
CA LYS A 84 -9.83 -9.66 -11.12
C LYS A 84 -9.72 -9.47 -9.63
N VAL A 85 -9.43 -8.24 -9.21
CA VAL A 85 -9.62 -7.72 -7.86
C VAL A 85 -10.88 -6.88 -7.84
N ILE A 86 -11.74 -7.11 -6.87
CA ILE A 86 -12.92 -6.30 -6.60
C ILE A 86 -12.76 -5.70 -5.21
N ILE A 87 -12.70 -4.37 -5.14
CA ILE A 87 -12.66 -3.61 -3.89
C ILE A 87 -14.01 -2.95 -3.71
N LYS A 88 -14.69 -3.26 -2.62
CA LYS A 88 -15.96 -2.65 -2.25
C LYS A 88 -15.76 -1.84 -0.96
N ILE A 89 -16.02 -0.55 -1.01
CA ILE A 89 -16.08 0.31 0.18
C ILE A 89 -17.46 0.12 0.81
N LEU A 90 -17.50 -0.33 2.06
CA LEU A 90 -18.77 -0.64 2.75
C LEU A 90 -19.43 0.61 3.33
N ASP A 91 -18.64 1.64 3.57
CA ASP A 91 -19.13 2.94 4.06
C ASP A 91 -19.44 3.90 2.92
N SER A 92 -20.14 4.97 3.25
CA SER A 92 -20.43 6.03 2.27
C SER A 92 -19.16 6.83 1.96
N LEU A 93 -18.88 7.02 0.67
CA LEU A 93 -17.84 7.94 0.23
C LEU A 93 -18.20 9.39 0.58
N LEU A 94 -17.20 10.16 0.98
CA LEU A 94 -17.35 11.59 1.23
C LEU A 94 -17.59 12.33 -0.07
N ASN A 95 -18.41 13.37 -0.04
CA ASN A 95 -18.65 14.24 -1.20
C ASN A 95 -17.42 15.09 -1.52
N ASN A 96 -17.25 15.48 -2.78
CA ASN A 96 -16.17 16.35 -3.27
C ASN A 96 -14.78 15.93 -2.74
N THR A 97 -14.49 14.63 -2.80
CA THR A 97 -13.29 14.07 -2.21
C THR A 97 -12.53 13.21 -3.21
N THR A 98 -11.23 13.46 -3.34
CA THR A 98 -10.32 12.65 -4.14
C THR A 98 -9.85 11.46 -3.34
N TYR A 99 -10.02 10.26 -3.87
CA TYR A 99 -9.59 9.00 -3.30
C TYR A 99 -8.41 8.43 -4.09
N THR A 100 -7.47 7.83 -3.37
CA THR A 100 -6.36 7.08 -3.97
C THR A 100 -6.29 5.67 -3.38
N PHE A 101 -6.09 4.67 -4.23
CA PHE A 101 -5.76 3.30 -3.81
C PHE A 101 -4.31 3.03 -4.22
N GLN A 102 -3.44 2.80 -3.24
CA GLN A 102 -2.03 2.46 -3.43
C GLN A 102 -1.84 1.00 -3.09
N PHE A 103 -1.47 0.20 -4.08
CA PHE A 103 -1.40 -1.26 -3.91
C PHE A 103 -0.14 -1.70 -3.18
N ASN A 104 1.01 -1.04 -3.36
CA ASN A 104 2.26 -1.25 -2.61
C ASN A 104 2.66 -2.73 -2.44
N GLY A 105 2.38 -3.58 -3.45
CA GLY A 105 2.65 -5.01 -3.39
C GLY A 105 1.59 -5.84 -2.67
N SER A 106 0.41 -5.26 -2.37
CA SER A 106 -0.73 -5.99 -1.78
C SER A 106 -1.36 -7.03 -2.71
N ILE A 107 -1.06 -6.95 -4.00
CA ILE A 107 -1.44 -7.89 -5.04
C ILE A 107 -0.16 -8.45 -5.66
N ALA A 108 -0.12 -9.74 -5.93
CA ALA A 108 0.98 -10.43 -6.60
C ALA A 108 0.43 -11.48 -7.57
N ASP A 109 1.24 -11.94 -8.53
CA ASP A 109 0.92 -13.13 -9.33
C ASP A 109 0.86 -14.38 -8.46
N ILE A 110 0.18 -15.42 -8.96
CA ILE A 110 0.01 -16.67 -8.22
C ILE A 110 1.30 -17.51 -8.25
N ASN A 111 2.01 -17.53 -9.38
CA ASN A 111 3.08 -18.47 -9.64
C ASN A 111 4.37 -18.09 -8.93
N GLU A 112 4.95 -16.96 -9.26
CA GLU A 112 6.26 -16.49 -8.80
C GLU A 112 6.21 -15.55 -7.60
N ASN A 113 5.01 -15.02 -7.29
CA ASN A 113 4.77 -14.06 -6.22
C ASN A 113 5.42 -12.69 -6.48
N ASN A 114 5.50 -12.25 -7.74
CA ASN A 114 5.98 -10.92 -8.10
C ASN A 114 4.96 -9.86 -7.66
N PRO A 115 5.32 -8.90 -6.80
CA PRO A 115 4.36 -7.96 -6.23
C PRO A 115 4.11 -6.76 -7.16
N LEU A 116 2.85 -6.31 -7.26
CA LEU A 116 2.47 -5.05 -7.89
C LEU A 116 2.79 -3.87 -6.95
N THR A 117 3.96 -3.26 -7.07
CA THR A 117 4.45 -2.24 -6.13
C THR A 117 3.98 -0.82 -6.46
N ASP A 118 3.98 -0.43 -7.73
CA ASP A 118 3.90 0.99 -8.14
C ASP A 118 2.55 1.41 -8.71
N TYR A 119 1.53 0.56 -8.61
CA TYR A 119 0.22 0.90 -9.14
C TYR A 119 -0.59 1.74 -8.17
N ARG A 120 -1.03 2.91 -8.65
CA ARG A 120 -1.92 3.82 -7.96
C ARG A 120 -3.16 4.07 -8.80
N TYR A 121 -4.33 3.87 -8.20
CA TYR A 121 -5.62 4.21 -8.78
C TYR A 121 -6.20 5.43 -8.09
N ILE A 122 -6.79 6.35 -8.86
CA ILE A 122 -7.28 7.63 -8.37
C ILE A 122 -8.69 7.85 -8.94
N PHE A 123 -9.58 8.42 -8.13
CA PHE A 123 -10.88 8.92 -8.56
C PHE A 123 -11.35 10.03 -7.63
N THR A 124 -12.41 10.74 -8.03
CA THR A 124 -13.06 11.72 -7.14
C THR A 124 -14.57 11.61 -7.21
N THR A 125 -15.22 11.85 -6.08
CA THR A 125 -16.68 12.00 -6.00
C THR A 125 -17.13 13.40 -6.40
N GLY A 126 -16.20 14.36 -6.56
CA GLY A 126 -16.44 15.71 -7.05
C GLY A 126 -16.17 15.86 -8.54
N ASP A 127 -16.16 17.10 -9.00
CA ASP A 127 -15.95 17.49 -10.40
C ASP A 127 -14.46 17.55 -10.80
N ARG A 128 -13.55 17.64 -9.82
CA ARG A 128 -12.10 17.78 -10.01
C ARG A 128 -11.32 16.90 -9.08
N ILE A 129 -10.19 16.39 -9.58
CA ILE A 129 -9.20 15.66 -8.81
C ILE A 129 -8.26 16.66 -8.13
N ASP A 130 -8.03 16.47 -6.84
CA ASP A 130 -7.02 17.21 -6.10
C ASP A 130 -5.62 16.86 -6.60
N THR A 131 -4.71 17.83 -6.68
CA THR A 131 -3.38 17.66 -7.27
C THR A 131 -2.24 18.06 -6.37
N LEU A 132 -2.54 18.59 -5.19
CA LEU A 132 -1.50 19.06 -4.27
C LEU A 132 -0.69 17.90 -3.70
N ARG A 133 0.55 18.20 -3.34
CA ARG A 133 1.53 17.22 -2.85
C ARG A 133 2.18 17.71 -1.58
N HIS A 134 2.59 16.76 -0.76
CA HIS A 134 3.42 17.02 0.39
C HIS A 134 4.42 15.88 0.56
N SER A 135 5.69 16.19 0.78
CA SER A 135 6.74 15.19 0.96
C SER A 135 7.77 15.67 1.99
N GLY A 136 8.54 14.75 2.51
CA GLY A 136 9.58 15.05 3.46
C GLY A 136 10.42 13.82 3.78
N ILE A 137 11.31 13.96 4.77
CA ILE A 137 12.21 12.91 5.25
C ILE A 137 11.96 12.71 6.74
N VAL A 138 11.98 11.46 7.20
CA VAL A 138 11.89 11.11 8.61
C VAL A 138 13.21 10.59 9.12
N LYS A 139 13.67 11.10 10.26
CA LYS A 139 14.89 10.69 10.93
C LYS A 139 14.65 10.42 12.41
N ASN A 140 15.42 9.54 12.98
CA ASN A 140 15.51 9.35 14.42
C ASN A 140 16.27 10.55 15.04
N LEU A 141 15.70 11.19 16.05
CA LEU A 141 16.28 12.39 16.67
C LEU A 141 17.61 12.10 17.37
N THR A 142 17.78 10.91 17.94
CA THR A 142 18.97 10.55 18.72
C THR A 142 20.10 10.04 17.85
N THR A 143 19.80 9.13 16.90
CA THR A 143 20.81 8.48 16.07
C THR A 143 21.05 9.18 14.73
N ASN A 144 20.16 10.10 14.33
CA ASN A 144 20.10 10.76 13.02
C ASN A 144 19.95 9.79 11.84
N GLU A 145 19.63 8.51 12.11
CA GLU A 145 19.36 7.49 11.10
C GLU A 145 18.01 7.73 10.42
N LEU A 146 17.91 7.32 9.16
CA LEU A 146 16.68 7.41 8.37
C LEU A 146 15.66 6.40 8.89
N CYS A 147 14.42 6.83 9.09
CA CYS A 147 13.33 5.90 9.39
C CYS A 147 12.76 5.33 8.09
N ASN A 148 13.08 4.08 7.79
CA ASN A 148 12.64 3.38 6.58
C ASN A 148 11.30 2.62 6.72
N ASN A 149 10.61 2.75 7.83
CA ASN A 149 9.32 2.08 8.08
C ASN A 149 8.40 2.93 8.96
N CYS A 150 8.46 4.25 8.79
CA CYS A 150 7.59 5.16 9.51
C CYS A 150 6.28 5.40 8.74
N ASN A 151 5.18 5.46 9.45
CA ASN A 151 3.90 5.94 8.97
C ASN A 151 3.79 7.45 9.22
N ILE A 152 3.42 8.21 8.19
CA ILE A 152 3.12 9.63 8.28
C ILE A 152 1.62 9.81 8.26
N HIS A 153 1.10 10.34 9.34
CA HIS A 153 -0.32 10.59 9.56
C HIS A 153 -0.63 12.06 9.32
N LEU A 154 -1.67 12.36 8.52
CA LEU A 154 -2.24 13.69 8.41
C LEU A 154 -3.66 13.69 8.97
N TYR A 155 -3.95 14.64 9.85
CA TYR A 155 -5.24 14.87 10.46
C TYR A 155 -5.76 16.26 10.10
N LYS A 156 -7.00 16.37 9.60
CA LYS A 156 -7.66 17.69 9.38
C LYS A 156 -8.02 18.37 10.67
N LEU A 157 -8.56 17.62 11.61
CA LEU A 157 -8.82 18.08 12.96
C LEU A 157 -7.87 17.31 13.88
N PHE A 158 -7.20 18.00 14.75
CA PHE A 158 -6.19 17.41 15.61
C PHE A 158 -6.44 17.78 17.08
N ASP A 159 -6.44 16.74 17.89
CA ASP A 159 -6.35 16.73 19.33
C ASP A 159 -5.32 15.65 19.68
N ASP A 160 -4.46 15.90 20.65
CA ASP A 160 -3.39 14.96 21.03
C ASP A 160 -3.89 13.55 21.38
N SER A 161 -5.16 13.41 21.75
CA SER A 161 -5.77 12.12 22.00
C SER A 161 -6.18 11.34 20.73
N LEU A 162 -6.26 12.02 19.57
CA LEU A 162 -6.69 11.38 18.31
C LEU A 162 -5.71 10.31 17.84
N ILE A 163 -4.41 10.55 18.00
CA ILE A 163 -3.38 9.58 17.60
C ILE A 163 -3.46 8.25 18.37
N LEU A 164 -4.11 8.24 19.53
CA LEU A 164 -4.31 7.06 20.37
C LEU A 164 -5.62 6.32 20.06
N LYS A 165 -6.56 6.94 19.33
CA LYS A 165 -7.95 6.46 19.22
C LYS A 165 -8.48 6.42 17.80
N SER A 166 -7.90 7.17 16.89
CA SER A 166 -8.43 7.33 15.53
C SER A 166 -7.35 7.21 14.47
N LYS A 167 -7.65 6.48 13.41
CA LYS A 167 -6.82 6.42 12.22
C LYS A 167 -6.71 7.80 11.57
N PRO A 168 -5.61 8.09 10.86
CA PRO A 168 -5.41 9.37 10.18
C PRO A 168 -6.40 9.60 9.04
N ASP A 169 -6.58 10.86 8.62
CA ASP A 169 -7.29 11.18 7.37
C ASP A 169 -6.50 10.70 6.16
N TYR A 170 -5.18 10.95 6.13
CA TYR A 170 -4.28 10.49 5.08
C TYR A 170 -3.07 9.81 5.69
N LEU A 171 -2.62 8.76 4.99
CA LEU A 171 -1.47 7.95 5.39
C LEU A 171 -0.47 7.88 4.25
N ALA A 172 0.81 8.08 4.56
CA ALA A 172 1.93 7.72 3.72
C ALA A 172 2.94 6.90 4.53
N LYS A 173 3.78 6.13 3.83
CA LYS A 173 4.89 5.40 4.44
C LYS A 173 6.20 5.93 3.91
N THR A 174 7.23 5.91 4.73
CA THR A 174 8.60 6.17 4.28
C THR A 174 9.11 4.99 3.45
N ASN A 175 9.93 5.31 2.45
CA ASN A 175 10.71 4.33 1.70
C ASN A 175 12.04 4.03 2.42
N GLU A 176 12.91 3.21 1.80
CA GLU A 176 14.24 2.85 2.33
C GLU A 176 15.16 4.06 2.59
N SER A 177 14.93 5.17 1.89
CA SER A 177 15.64 6.44 2.10
C SER A 177 14.97 7.36 3.13
N GLY A 178 14.00 6.85 3.90
CA GLY A 178 13.26 7.63 4.88
C GLY A 178 12.35 8.72 4.28
N ILE A 179 12.13 8.70 2.97
CA ILE A 179 11.33 9.68 2.24
C ILE A 179 9.87 9.23 2.21
N PHE A 180 8.96 10.14 2.56
CA PHE A 180 7.52 9.99 2.35
C PHE A 180 6.99 10.94 1.29
N SER A 181 5.87 10.59 0.66
CA SER A 181 5.20 11.46 -0.30
C SER A 181 3.70 11.23 -0.30
N PHE A 182 2.95 12.28 -0.05
CA PHE A 182 1.52 12.38 -0.31
C PHE A 182 1.30 13.00 -1.68
N THR A 183 0.28 12.53 -2.36
CA THR A 183 -0.20 13.10 -3.62
C THR A 183 -1.71 13.19 -3.58
N ASN A 184 -2.27 14.03 -4.44
CA ASN A 184 -3.72 14.20 -4.55
C ASN A 184 -4.37 14.66 -3.24
N LEU A 185 -3.66 15.54 -2.52
CA LEU A 185 -4.19 16.20 -1.34
C LEU A 185 -5.09 17.37 -1.74
N PRO A 186 -6.19 17.60 -1.01
CA PRO A 186 -6.99 18.82 -1.17
C PRO A 186 -6.21 20.03 -0.66
N ASN A 187 -6.63 21.21 -1.08
CA ASN A 187 -6.17 22.46 -0.50
C ASN A 187 -6.71 22.58 0.93
N SER A 188 -5.88 22.25 1.90
CA SER A 188 -6.25 22.20 3.31
C SER A 188 -5.01 22.32 4.20
N THR A 189 -5.26 22.62 5.47
CA THR A 189 -4.27 22.54 6.53
C THR A 189 -4.45 21.23 7.28
N PHE A 190 -3.33 20.55 7.56
CA PHE A 190 -3.28 19.30 8.28
C PHE A 190 -2.31 19.41 9.46
N ASN A 191 -2.53 18.60 10.47
CA ASN A 191 -1.52 18.28 11.46
C ASN A 191 -0.85 16.96 11.06
N GLN A 192 0.48 17.02 10.93
CA GLN A 192 1.32 15.89 10.57
C GLN A 192 1.98 15.29 11.79
N ILE A 193 1.98 13.98 11.88
CA ILE A 193 2.73 13.20 12.86
C ILE A 193 3.37 12.00 12.15
N ALA A 194 4.63 11.72 12.46
CA ALA A 194 5.30 10.50 12.06
C ALA A 194 5.30 9.50 13.23
N ILE A 195 5.01 8.23 12.94
CA ILE A 195 4.97 7.14 13.93
C ILE A 195 5.70 5.93 13.35
N GLU A 196 6.61 5.33 14.13
CA GLU A 196 7.14 4.00 13.84
C GLU A 196 6.18 2.95 14.39
N ASP A 197 5.11 2.70 13.65
CA ASP A 197 4.00 1.80 14.00
C ASP A 197 4.44 0.33 13.86
N LYS A 198 4.80 -0.28 14.97
CA LYS A 198 5.36 -1.64 15.01
C LYS A 198 4.31 -2.73 14.85
N ASN A 199 3.11 -2.49 15.36
CA ASN A 199 2.00 -3.46 15.33
C ASN A 199 1.02 -3.24 14.17
N LYS A 200 1.20 -2.16 13.38
CA LYS A 200 0.46 -1.82 12.17
C LYS A 200 -1.03 -1.54 12.40
N ASN A 201 -1.37 -1.01 13.56
CA ASN A 201 -2.75 -0.65 13.88
C ASN A 201 -3.13 0.78 13.49
N LEU A 202 -2.15 1.60 13.03
CA LEU A 202 -2.26 3.01 12.66
C LEU A 202 -2.67 3.91 13.83
N LEU A 203 -2.31 3.52 15.04
CA LEU A 203 -2.46 4.29 16.26
C LEU A 203 -1.08 4.43 16.92
N LEU A 204 -0.94 5.34 17.87
CA LEU A 204 0.27 5.41 18.67
C LEU A 204 0.13 4.52 19.90
N ASP A 205 1.05 3.59 20.06
CA ASP A 205 1.15 2.68 21.20
C ASP A 205 2.37 2.98 22.09
N LYS A 206 2.40 2.31 23.24
CA LYS A 206 3.55 2.38 24.15
C LYS A 206 4.77 1.81 23.46
N GLU A 207 5.95 2.41 23.70
CA GLU A 207 7.26 2.00 23.16
C GLU A 207 7.46 2.22 21.67
N GLU A 208 6.53 2.89 20.98
CA GLU A 208 6.72 3.32 19.62
C GLU A 208 7.42 4.67 19.55
N PHE A 209 8.10 4.93 18.43
CA PHE A 209 8.68 6.23 18.17
C PHE A 209 7.66 7.15 17.50
N VAL A 210 7.63 8.41 17.91
CA VAL A 210 6.67 9.40 17.44
C VAL A 210 7.35 10.74 17.23
N SER A 211 6.88 11.58 16.30
CA SER A 211 7.31 12.97 16.16
C SER A 211 6.42 13.90 16.98
N LEU A 212 6.89 15.16 17.17
CA LEU A 212 5.97 16.24 17.50
C LEU A 212 4.99 16.47 16.36
N SER A 213 3.82 16.97 16.69
CA SER A 213 2.85 17.42 15.69
C SER A 213 3.38 18.69 15.01
N SER A 214 3.29 18.74 13.69
CA SER A 214 3.59 19.91 12.89
C SER A 214 2.41 20.27 11.98
N THR A 215 2.19 21.57 11.78
CA THR A 215 1.12 22.05 10.89
C THR A 215 1.64 22.13 9.46
N VAL A 216 0.95 21.46 8.54
CA VAL A 216 1.26 21.43 7.11
C VAL A 216 0.13 22.09 6.34
N ASN A 217 0.48 23.10 5.54
CA ASN A 217 -0.43 23.68 4.56
C ASN A 217 -0.07 23.12 3.17
N THR A 218 -0.99 22.44 2.52
CA THR A 218 -0.74 21.74 1.24
C THR A 218 -0.46 22.68 0.07
N THR A 219 -0.73 23.98 0.18
CA THR A 219 -0.33 24.96 -0.84
C THR A 219 1.17 25.30 -0.77
N ASN A 220 1.84 25.01 0.34
CA ASN A 220 3.25 25.28 0.55
C ASN A 220 4.05 24.01 0.20
N THR A 221 4.87 24.07 -0.83
CA THR A 221 5.67 22.93 -1.35
C THR A 221 7.01 22.80 -0.63
N TYR A 222 7.06 22.93 0.68
CA TYR A 222 8.30 22.71 1.43
C TYR A 222 8.46 21.23 1.77
N SER A 223 9.65 20.68 1.44
CA SER A 223 10.08 19.39 1.97
C SER A 223 10.70 19.62 3.33
N ASP A 224 10.14 19.03 4.38
CA ASP A 224 10.62 19.20 5.74
C ASP A 224 11.23 17.91 6.28
N THR A 225 12.15 18.04 7.26
CA THR A 225 12.69 16.91 8.00
C THR A 225 11.92 16.74 9.29
N THR A 226 11.26 15.61 9.45
CA THR A 226 10.51 15.23 10.65
C THR A 226 11.38 14.33 11.52
N TYR A 227 11.51 14.63 12.80
CA TYR A 227 12.28 13.85 13.75
C TYR A 227 11.37 13.03 14.67
N ILE A 228 11.65 11.74 14.79
CA ILE A 228 10.96 10.82 15.73
C ILE A 228 11.84 10.55 16.95
N PHE A 229 11.19 10.33 18.08
CA PHE A 229 11.81 9.99 19.37
C PHE A 229 10.92 8.98 20.09
N PRO A 230 11.44 8.24 21.12
CA PRO A 230 10.63 7.31 21.88
C PRO A 230 9.42 8.00 22.51
N SER A 231 8.23 7.41 22.35
CA SER A 231 7.03 7.93 23.02
C SER A 231 7.24 7.89 24.55
N LEU A 232 7.03 9.02 25.19
CA LEU A 232 7.09 9.09 26.64
C LEU A 232 5.95 8.23 27.22
N ASN A 233 6.27 7.47 28.27
CA ASN A 233 5.29 6.68 28.98
C ASN A 233 4.22 7.62 29.57
N THR A 234 3.03 7.65 29.00
CA THR A 234 1.94 8.56 29.37
C THR A 234 1.48 8.38 30.82
N ASP A 235 1.86 7.28 31.47
CA ASP A 235 1.56 7.04 32.88
C ASP A 235 2.32 8.00 33.81
N LYS A 236 3.43 8.63 33.35
CA LYS A 236 4.18 9.63 34.11
C LYS A 236 3.63 11.07 33.95
N LEU A 237 2.85 11.34 32.91
CA LEU A 237 2.26 12.67 32.68
C LEU A 237 0.97 12.91 33.47
N LYS A 238 0.38 11.87 34.08
CA LYS A 238 -0.80 12.00 34.98
C LYS A 238 -0.44 12.30 36.43
N ALA A 239 0.83 12.42 36.74
CA ALA A 239 1.34 12.61 38.12
C ALA A 239 1.94 14.00 38.37
N VAL A 240 1.57 15.00 37.55
CA VAL A 240 1.92 16.42 37.81
C VAL A 240 0.64 17.25 37.85
#